data_715a6126ca3703af0382f34188b0f7df
#
_entry.id   715a6126ca3703af0382f34188b0f7df
#
_cell.length_a   1.000
_cell.length_b   1.000
_cell.length_c   1.000
_cell.angle_alpha   90.00
_cell.angle_beta   90.00
_cell.angle_gamma   90.00
#
_symmetry.space_group_name_H-M   'P 1'
#
loop_
_entity.id
_entity.type
_entity.pdbx_description
1 polymer ?
#
loop_
_entity_poly.entity_id
_entity_poly.type
_entity_poly.pdbx_seq_one_letter_code
_entity_poly.pdbx_strand_id
1 'polypeptide(L)'
;MNKKEQKKKTAPKKVAKKAPAAKRAGKRDAGGRPSSYSESMAAKVCARLAQGESLRTACKRKGLPSPATVFVWLSKHPKFQEQYARAREASADAMGEEILDISDDASNDWMLKHGKDGEAGYVLNGEHVQRSKLRIDARKWLMSKHKAKKYGDKIDVTTRDETPPVTRESMVEMMRKSPSYLAQVEAMVAEAKQPAK
;
A
#
# COMPACT_ATOMS: atom_id res chain seq x y z
N MET A 1 30.57 -65.10 -51.31
CA MET A 1 29.61 -65.42 -50.23
C MET A 1 28.54 -64.33 -50.22
N ASN A 2 27.34 -64.68 -50.74
CA ASN A 2 26.23 -63.75 -50.95
C ASN A 2 25.41 -63.56 -49.67
N LYS A 3 25.23 -62.29 -49.22
CA LYS A 3 24.27 -61.97 -48.18
C LYS A 3 23.07 -61.23 -48.81
N LYS A 4 21.94 -61.94 -48.88
CA LYS A 4 20.67 -61.50 -49.45
C LYS A 4 20.06 -60.40 -48.53
N GLU A 5 19.81 -59.22 -49.09
CA GLU A 5 18.95 -58.23 -48.53
C GLU A 5 17.47 -58.62 -48.62
N GLN A 6 16.80 -58.70 -47.47
CA GLN A 6 15.36 -58.92 -47.45
C GLN A 6 14.69 -57.51 -47.33
N LYS A 7 14.06 -57.05 -48.41
CA LYS A 7 13.15 -55.90 -48.44
C LYS A 7 11.86 -56.22 -47.68
N LYS A 8 11.64 -55.59 -46.53
CA LYS A 8 10.34 -55.57 -45.83
C LYS A 8 9.40 -54.67 -46.61
N LYS A 9 8.30 -55.21 -47.14
CA LYS A 9 7.15 -54.45 -47.67
C LYS A 9 6.35 -53.87 -46.53
N THR A 10 6.27 -52.54 -46.47
CA THR A 10 5.39 -51.86 -45.59
C THR A 10 4.02 -51.68 -46.24
N ALA A 11 2.96 -52.14 -45.55
CA ALA A 11 1.58 -52.02 -46.00
C ALA A 11 1.09 -50.54 -45.84
N PRO A 12 0.19 -50.04 -46.71
CA PRO A 12 -0.31 -48.64 -46.63
C PRO A 12 -1.26 -48.46 -45.45
N LYS A 13 -0.97 -47.44 -44.62
CA LYS A 13 -1.86 -46.98 -43.53
C LYS A 13 -3.12 -46.38 -44.15
N LYS A 14 -4.29 -46.98 -43.82
CA LYS A 14 -5.63 -46.38 -44.09
C LYS A 14 -5.76 -45.06 -43.35
N VAL A 15 -5.90 -43.98 -44.12
CA VAL A 15 -6.24 -42.64 -43.59
C VAL A 15 -7.72 -42.64 -43.17
N ALA A 16 -7.97 -42.63 -41.87
CA ALA A 16 -9.31 -42.47 -41.33
C ALA A 16 -9.80 -41.03 -41.59
N LYS A 17 -10.85 -40.88 -42.40
CA LYS A 17 -11.56 -39.60 -42.61
C LYS A 17 -12.13 -39.12 -41.29
N LYS A 18 -11.59 -38.03 -40.78
CA LYS A 18 -12.11 -37.29 -39.60
C LYS A 18 -13.48 -36.74 -39.95
N ALA A 19 -14.52 -37.14 -39.22
CA ALA A 19 -15.87 -36.57 -39.32
C ALA A 19 -15.83 -35.07 -38.96
N PRO A 20 -16.66 -34.22 -39.60
CA PRO A 20 -16.70 -32.78 -39.30
C PRO A 20 -17.23 -32.59 -37.89
N ALA A 21 -16.43 -31.91 -37.03
CA ALA A 21 -16.79 -31.53 -35.68
C ALA A 21 -18.00 -30.60 -35.75
N ALA A 22 -19.11 -31.00 -35.15
CA ALA A 22 -20.29 -30.19 -34.95
C ALA A 22 -19.89 -28.90 -34.19
N LYS A 23 -20.07 -27.78 -34.82
CA LYS A 23 -19.90 -26.44 -34.18
C LYS A 23 -20.92 -26.32 -33.04
N ARG A 24 -20.49 -26.55 -31.80
CA ARG A 24 -21.23 -26.13 -30.61
C ARG A 24 -21.28 -24.61 -30.65
N ALA A 25 -22.44 -24.05 -31.01
CA ALA A 25 -22.79 -22.68 -30.80
C ALA A 25 -22.93 -22.45 -29.30
N GLY A 26 -21.80 -22.36 -28.61
CA GLY A 26 -21.76 -21.88 -27.23
C GLY A 26 -22.02 -20.40 -27.25
N LYS A 27 -23.11 -19.99 -26.63
CA LYS A 27 -23.45 -18.61 -26.25
C LYS A 27 -22.17 -17.98 -25.70
N ARG A 28 -21.60 -17.03 -26.43
CA ARG A 28 -20.47 -16.23 -25.96
C ARG A 28 -21.08 -15.25 -24.97
N ASP A 29 -21.11 -15.63 -23.69
CA ASP A 29 -21.31 -14.67 -22.64
C ASP A 29 -20.21 -13.61 -22.80
N ALA A 30 -20.61 -12.36 -22.89
CA ALA A 30 -19.75 -11.21 -23.03
C ALA A 30 -18.99 -10.92 -21.72
N GLY A 31 -18.51 -11.96 -21.06
CA GLY A 31 -17.71 -11.92 -19.84
C GLY A 31 -16.24 -12.02 -20.21
N GLY A 32 -15.47 -10.98 -19.90
CA GLY A 32 -14.01 -11.04 -19.93
C GLY A 32 -13.48 -12.21 -19.09
N ARG A 33 -12.16 -12.45 -19.17
CA ARG A 33 -11.48 -13.51 -18.37
C ARG A 33 -12.00 -13.48 -16.92
N PRO A 34 -12.43 -14.63 -16.35
CA PRO A 34 -12.93 -14.70 -14.98
C PRO A 34 -11.96 -14.00 -14.00
N SER A 35 -12.48 -13.23 -13.08
CA SER A 35 -11.67 -12.59 -12.05
C SER A 35 -10.91 -13.65 -11.26
N SER A 36 -9.61 -13.47 -11.10
CA SER A 36 -8.78 -14.33 -10.24
C SER A 36 -8.95 -14.01 -8.75
N TYR A 37 -9.90 -13.15 -8.39
CA TYR A 37 -10.18 -12.79 -7.00
C TYR A 37 -10.79 -13.97 -6.24
N SER A 38 -10.20 -14.25 -5.07
CA SER A 38 -10.80 -15.10 -4.05
C SER A 38 -10.50 -14.55 -2.67
N GLU A 39 -11.41 -14.71 -1.72
CA GLU A 39 -11.22 -14.23 -0.35
C GLU A 39 -9.98 -14.84 0.31
N SER A 40 -9.69 -16.12 0.03
CA SER A 40 -8.49 -16.79 0.53
C SER A 40 -7.19 -16.17 -0.02
N MET A 41 -7.18 -15.78 -1.30
CA MET A 41 -6.05 -15.05 -1.90
C MET A 41 -5.88 -13.67 -1.28
N ALA A 42 -6.99 -12.94 -1.14
CA ALA A 42 -7.02 -11.62 -0.51
C ALA A 42 -6.47 -11.69 0.92
N ALA A 43 -6.93 -12.66 1.71
CA ALA A 43 -6.43 -12.89 3.07
C ALA A 43 -4.93 -13.19 3.13
N LYS A 44 -4.40 -14.02 2.19
CA LYS A 44 -2.96 -14.31 2.11
C LYS A 44 -2.14 -13.05 1.81
N VAL A 45 -2.60 -12.19 0.91
CA VAL A 45 -1.94 -10.91 0.62
C VAL A 45 -1.94 -10.03 1.87
N CYS A 46 -3.09 -9.87 2.53
CA CYS A 46 -3.22 -9.06 3.74
C CYS A 46 -2.36 -9.59 4.89
N ALA A 47 -2.29 -10.91 5.10
CA ALA A 47 -1.44 -11.51 6.12
C ALA A 47 0.05 -11.17 5.94
N ARG A 48 0.54 -11.16 4.70
CA ARG A 48 1.93 -10.78 4.40
C ARG A 48 2.19 -9.29 4.63
N LEU A 49 1.24 -8.45 4.22
CA LEU A 49 1.34 -7.01 4.47
C LEU A 49 1.34 -6.69 5.97
N ALA A 50 0.52 -7.36 6.76
CA ALA A 50 0.47 -7.20 8.21
C ALA A 50 1.80 -7.56 8.89
N GLN A 51 2.59 -8.47 8.31
CA GLN A 51 3.93 -8.83 8.75
C GLN A 51 5.03 -7.81 8.36
N GLY A 52 4.65 -6.66 7.79
CA GLY A 52 5.60 -5.63 7.37
C GLY A 52 6.16 -5.82 5.95
N GLU A 53 5.82 -6.92 5.24
CA GLU A 53 6.30 -7.11 3.87
C GLU A 53 5.73 -6.02 2.94
N SER A 54 6.55 -5.54 1.99
CA SER A 54 6.04 -4.66 0.94
C SER A 54 5.11 -5.43 0.00
N LEU A 55 4.09 -4.74 -0.58
CA LEU A 55 3.20 -5.37 -1.55
C LEU A 55 3.96 -6.04 -2.70
N ARG A 56 5.03 -5.40 -3.18
CA ARG A 56 5.87 -5.94 -4.25
C ARG A 56 6.58 -7.24 -3.82
N THR A 57 7.07 -7.31 -2.58
CA THR A 57 7.72 -8.50 -2.03
C THR A 57 6.72 -9.62 -1.83
N ALA A 58 5.56 -9.33 -1.24
CA ALA A 58 4.48 -10.30 -1.07
C ALA A 58 4.05 -10.92 -2.41
N CYS A 59 3.83 -10.09 -3.43
CA CYS A 59 3.39 -10.54 -4.76
C CYS A 59 4.45 -11.31 -5.58
N LYS A 60 5.73 -11.29 -5.20
CA LYS A 60 6.77 -12.13 -5.83
C LYS A 60 6.64 -13.61 -5.46
N ARG A 61 5.89 -13.92 -4.41
CA ARG A 61 5.73 -15.30 -3.94
C ARG A 61 4.83 -16.10 -4.89
N LYS A 62 5.21 -17.36 -5.12
CA LYS A 62 4.46 -18.27 -6.00
C LYS A 62 3.01 -18.43 -5.51
N GLY A 63 2.06 -18.27 -6.43
CA GLY A 63 0.63 -18.42 -6.11
C GLY A 63 -0.06 -17.16 -5.60
N LEU A 64 0.62 -16.00 -5.53
CA LEU A 64 -0.01 -14.71 -5.22
C LEU A 64 -0.19 -13.86 -6.49
N PRO A 65 -1.19 -12.95 -6.50
CA PRO A 65 -1.47 -12.10 -7.65
C PRO A 65 -0.37 -11.04 -7.85
N SER A 66 -0.29 -10.46 -9.06
CA SER A 66 0.59 -9.33 -9.31
C SER A 66 0.12 -8.08 -8.55
N PRO A 67 1.02 -7.11 -8.24
CA PRO A 67 0.61 -5.85 -7.59
C PRO A 67 -0.49 -5.12 -8.36
N ALA A 68 -0.43 -5.12 -9.70
CA ALA A 68 -1.46 -4.50 -10.54
C ALA A 68 -2.83 -5.15 -10.32
N THR A 69 -2.89 -6.48 -10.20
CA THR A 69 -4.12 -7.22 -9.91
C THR A 69 -4.68 -6.84 -8.53
N VAL A 70 -3.82 -6.67 -7.52
CA VAL A 70 -4.23 -6.24 -6.17
C VAL A 70 -4.85 -4.84 -6.21
N PHE A 71 -4.29 -3.90 -6.98
CA PHE A 71 -4.89 -2.56 -7.14
C PHE A 71 -6.25 -2.61 -7.83
N VAL A 72 -6.44 -3.48 -8.83
CA VAL A 72 -7.75 -3.71 -9.44
C VAL A 72 -8.74 -4.28 -8.42
N TRP A 73 -8.32 -5.17 -7.54
CA TRP A 73 -9.17 -5.70 -6.49
C TRP A 73 -9.58 -4.64 -5.47
N LEU A 74 -8.65 -3.76 -5.10
CA LEU A 74 -8.95 -2.65 -4.19
C LEU A 74 -10.05 -1.73 -4.74
N SER A 75 -10.09 -1.49 -6.06
CA SER A 75 -11.15 -0.68 -6.66
C SER A 75 -12.49 -1.40 -6.80
N LYS A 76 -12.49 -2.75 -6.88
CA LYS A 76 -13.71 -3.53 -7.17
C LYS A 76 -14.35 -4.18 -5.94
N HIS A 77 -13.59 -4.40 -4.86
CA HIS A 77 -14.04 -5.18 -3.69
C HIS A 77 -13.90 -4.37 -2.40
N PRO A 78 -14.98 -3.71 -1.90
CA PRO A 78 -14.93 -2.88 -0.69
C PRO A 78 -14.46 -3.64 0.55
N LYS A 79 -14.91 -4.88 0.73
CA LYS A 79 -14.46 -5.75 1.84
C LYS A 79 -12.95 -5.98 1.83
N PHE A 80 -12.36 -6.14 0.64
CA PHE A 80 -10.91 -6.28 0.51
C PHE A 80 -10.20 -4.98 0.82
N GLN A 81 -10.76 -3.84 0.45
CA GLN A 81 -10.21 -2.52 0.77
C GLN A 81 -10.08 -2.32 2.29
N GLU A 82 -11.13 -2.69 3.06
CA GLU A 82 -11.10 -2.64 4.53
C GLU A 82 -10.04 -3.58 5.11
N GLN A 83 -9.98 -4.83 4.64
CA GLN A 83 -8.97 -5.78 5.08
C GLN A 83 -7.54 -5.30 4.78
N TYR A 84 -7.34 -4.71 3.61
CA TYR A 84 -6.06 -4.15 3.19
C TYR A 84 -5.65 -2.96 4.06
N ALA A 85 -6.58 -2.06 4.40
CA ALA A 85 -6.34 -0.94 5.30
C ALA A 85 -5.91 -1.43 6.69
N ARG A 86 -6.65 -2.38 7.28
CA ARG A 86 -6.30 -3.00 8.57
C ARG A 86 -4.93 -3.70 8.52
N ALA A 87 -4.61 -4.38 7.42
CA ALA A 87 -3.31 -5.02 7.24
C ALA A 87 -2.17 -3.98 7.18
N ARG A 88 -2.41 -2.81 6.57
CA ARG A 88 -1.45 -1.69 6.56
C ARG A 88 -1.26 -1.08 7.94
N GLU A 89 -2.32 -0.92 8.71
CA GLU A 89 -2.22 -0.47 10.10
C GLU A 89 -1.42 -1.47 10.97
N ALA A 90 -1.70 -2.77 10.83
CA ALA A 90 -0.95 -3.81 11.53
C ALA A 90 0.54 -3.84 11.12
N SER A 91 0.84 -3.58 9.84
CA SER A 91 2.22 -3.50 9.35
C SER A 91 3.05 -2.41 10.05
N ALA A 92 2.42 -1.33 10.53
CA ALA A 92 3.12 -0.30 11.27
C ALA A 92 3.67 -0.81 12.61
N ASP A 93 2.90 -1.65 13.31
CA ASP A 93 3.37 -2.27 14.56
C ASP A 93 4.52 -3.25 14.27
N ALA A 94 4.42 -4.07 13.23
CA ALA A 94 5.50 -4.98 12.80
C ALA A 94 6.78 -4.23 12.40
N MET A 95 6.67 -3.09 11.74
CA MET A 95 7.82 -2.22 11.42
C MET A 95 8.47 -1.65 12.68
N GLY A 96 7.69 -1.41 13.75
CA GLY A 96 8.21 -0.98 15.04
C GLY A 96 9.15 -2.01 15.66
N GLU A 97 8.73 -3.27 15.70
CA GLU A 97 9.58 -4.38 16.16
C GLU A 97 10.84 -4.53 15.29
N GLU A 98 10.69 -4.44 13.97
CA GLU A 98 11.84 -4.51 13.05
C GLU A 98 12.85 -3.36 13.24
N ILE A 99 12.41 -2.19 13.71
CA ILE A 99 13.33 -1.09 14.06
C ILE A 99 14.20 -1.47 15.24
N LEU A 100 13.65 -2.14 16.26
CA LEU A 100 14.41 -2.62 17.41
C LEU A 100 15.45 -3.65 16.96
N ASP A 101 15.04 -4.64 16.16
CA ASP A 101 15.95 -5.65 15.61
C ASP A 101 17.12 -5.00 14.84
N ILE A 102 16.83 -3.97 14.01
CA ILE A 102 17.87 -3.28 13.23
C ILE A 102 18.80 -2.46 14.13
N SER A 103 18.26 -1.84 15.20
CA SER A 103 19.05 -1.00 16.11
C SER A 103 19.98 -1.83 16.99
N ASP A 104 19.56 -3.04 17.35
CA ASP A 104 20.30 -3.92 18.25
C ASP A 104 21.29 -4.81 17.49
N ASP A 105 21.20 -4.92 16.16
CA ASP A 105 22.10 -5.70 15.31
C ASP A 105 23.40 -4.95 15.03
N ALA A 106 24.40 -5.12 15.87
CA ALA A 106 25.76 -4.59 15.71
C ALA A 106 26.70 -5.53 14.93
N SER A 107 26.20 -6.65 14.37
CA SER A 107 27.03 -7.73 13.80
C SER A 107 27.95 -7.29 12.66
N ASN A 108 27.58 -6.25 11.91
CA ASN A 108 28.32 -5.73 10.76
C ASN A 108 28.83 -4.30 10.95
N ASP A 109 28.80 -3.77 12.16
CA ASP A 109 29.24 -2.40 12.43
C ASP A 109 30.76 -2.26 12.38
N TRP A 110 31.46 -3.37 12.49
CA TRP A 110 32.91 -3.42 12.39
C TRP A 110 33.34 -4.31 11.24
N MET A 111 34.33 -3.85 10.47
CA MET A 111 34.91 -4.61 9.36
C MET A 111 36.42 -4.72 9.52
N LEU A 112 36.96 -5.89 9.14
CA LEU A 112 38.40 -6.09 9.12
C LEU A 112 38.97 -5.34 7.91
N LYS A 113 39.93 -4.46 8.15
CA LYS A 113 40.68 -3.73 7.11
C LYS A 113 42.15 -4.02 7.21
N HIS A 114 42.77 -4.38 6.10
CA HIS A 114 44.20 -4.55 6.00
C HIS A 114 44.89 -3.21 5.68
N GLY A 115 45.77 -2.77 6.55
CA GLY A 115 46.62 -1.60 6.32
C GLY A 115 47.63 -1.85 5.21
N LYS A 116 48.29 -0.77 4.71
CA LYS A 116 49.33 -0.85 3.69
C LYS A 116 50.55 -1.68 4.15
N ASP A 117 50.77 -1.75 5.45
CA ASP A 117 51.87 -2.47 6.07
C ASP A 117 51.54 -3.92 6.46
N GLY A 118 50.39 -4.44 5.99
CA GLY A 118 49.95 -5.82 6.24
C GLY A 118 49.30 -6.06 7.60
N GLU A 119 49.24 -5.05 8.48
CA GLU A 119 48.53 -5.16 9.74
C GLU A 119 46.99 -5.16 9.51
N ALA A 120 46.31 -6.13 10.13
CA ALA A 120 44.87 -6.21 10.08
C ALA A 120 44.25 -5.57 11.33
N GLY A 121 43.37 -4.59 11.13
CA GLY A 121 42.65 -3.91 12.21
C GLY A 121 41.15 -3.84 11.97
N TYR A 122 40.37 -3.82 13.03
CA TYR A 122 38.92 -3.58 12.94
C TYR A 122 38.67 -2.07 12.82
N VAL A 123 37.90 -1.68 11.80
CA VAL A 123 37.44 -0.31 11.59
C VAL A 123 35.93 -0.27 11.53
N LEU A 124 35.35 0.87 11.93
CA LEU A 124 33.90 1.08 11.85
C LEU A 124 33.43 0.97 10.39
N ASN A 125 32.42 0.14 10.16
CA ASN A 125 31.74 0.01 8.86
C ASN A 125 30.68 1.11 8.71
N GLY A 126 31.14 2.32 8.37
CA GLY A 126 30.25 3.48 8.26
C GLY A 126 29.14 3.31 7.24
N GLU A 127 29.35 2.51 6.17
CA GLU A 127 28.29 2.22 5.20
C GLU A 127 27.14 1.40 5.83
N HIS A 128 27.49 0.38 6.62
CA HIS A 128 26.48 -0.46 7.29
C HIS A 128 25.67 0.37 8.29
N VAL A 129 26.33 1.14 9.14
CA VAL A 129 25.69 2.02 10.12
C VAL A 129 24.75 3.03 9.44
N GLN A 130 25.20 3.69 8.37
CA GLN A 130 24.38 4.63 7.62
C GLN A 130 23.18 3.94 6.94
N ARG A 131 23.35 2.75 6.41
CA ARG A 131 22.28 1.97 5.81
C ARG A 131 21.24 1.55 6.85
N SER A 132 21.67 1.13 8.04
CA SER A 132 20.78 0.81 9.16
C SER A 132 19.96 2.03 9.58
N LYS A 133 20.59 3.21 9.68
CA LYS A 133 19.90 4.48 9.93
C LYS A 133 18.84 4.78 8.88
N LEU A 134 19.17 4.68 7.59
CA LEU A 134 18.20 4.90 6.50
C LEU A 134 17.03 3.91 6.54
N ARG A 135 17.28 2.65 6.91
CA ARG A 135 16.23 1.63 7.08
C ARG A 135 15.27 2.00 8.22
N ILE A 136 15.81 2.47 9.34
CA ILE A 136 15.03 2.94 10.50
C ILE A 136 14.19 4.17 10.11
N ASP A 137 14.79 5.17 9.50
CA ASP A 137 14.11 6.41 9.12
C ASP A 137 12.98 6.16 8.11
N ALA A 138 13.21 5.31 7.12
CA ALA A 138 12.18 4.91 6.16
C ALA A 138 10.99 4.21 6.84
N ARG A 139 11.24 3.34 7.84
CA ARG A 139 10.19 2.66 8.60
C ARG A 139 9.40 3.63 9.48
N LYS A 140 10.07 4.51 10.21
CA LYS A 140 9.43 5.56 11.02
C LYS A 140 8.48 6.40 10.17
N TRP A 141 8.92 6.81 8.98
CA TRP A 141 8.10 7.56 8.04
C TRP A 141 6.86 6.76 7.58
N LEU A 142 7.03 5.48 7.22
CA LEU A 142 5.91 4.62 6.83
C LEU A 142 4.93 4.38 7.98
N MET A 143 5.42 4.16 9.19
CA MET A 143 4.59 3.97 10.40
C MET A 143 3.71 5.20 10.66
N SER A 144 4.27 6.41 10.54
CA SER A 144 3.50 7.64 10.71
C SER A 144 2.39 7.80 9.67
N LYS A 145 2.56 7.26 8.45
CA LYS A 145 1.53 7.28 7.40
C LYS A 145 0.49 6.16 7.53
N HIS A 146 0.92 4.95 7.93
CA HIS A 146 0.02 3.82 8.04
C HIS A 146 -0.85 3.87 9.30
N LYS A 147 -0.34 4.38 10.41
CA LYS A 147 -1.03 4.46 11.69
C LYS A 147 -0.78 5.81 12.36
N ALA A 148 -1.23 6.87 11.70
CA ALA A 148 -1.01 8.25 12.11
C ALA A 148 -1.48 8.55 13.55
N LYS A 149 -2.57 7.94 14.01
CA LYS A 149 -3.09 8.11 15.38
C LYS A 149 -2.11 7.65 16.46
N LYS A 150 -1.27 6.65 16.19
CA LYS A 150 -0.30 6.08 17.16
C LYS A 150 1.11 6.60 16.95
N TYR A 151 1.54 6.72 15.69
CA TYR A 151 2.92 7.01 15.31
C TYR A 151 3.10 8.32 14.52
N GLY A 152 2.01 9.05 14.24
CA GLY A 152 2.09 10.34 13.58
C GLY A 152 2.55 11.43 14.52
N ASP A 153 3.13 12.50 13.98
CA ASP A 153 3.45 13.71 14.71
C ASP A 153 2.14 14.34 15.19
N LYS A 154 1.99 14.54 16.49
CA LYS A 154 0.89 15.32 17.07
C LYS A 154 1.19 16.78 16.82
N ILE A 155 0.60 17.33 15.78
CA ILE A 155 0.55 18.78 15.63
C ILE A 155 -0.61 19.23 16.51
N ASP A 156 -0.33 19.67 17.73
CA ASP A 156 -1.28 20.43 18.52
C ASP A 156 -1.45 21.78 17.80
N VAL A 157 -2.40 21.85 16.90
CA VAL A 157 -2.89 23.12 16.39
C VAL A 157 -3.69 23.73 17.53
N THR A 158 -3.00 24.25 18.54
CA THR A 158 -3.59 25.24 19.42
C THR A 158 -3.83 26.48 18.56
N THR A 159 -4.95 26.50 17.87
CA THR A 159 -5.54 27.75 17.45
C THR A 159 -5.76 28.53 18.76
N ARG A 160 -4.86 29.48 19.06
CA ARG A 160 -5.08 30.50 20.06
C ARG A 160 -6.16 31.49 19.60
N ASP A 161 -7.18 30.98 18.95
CA ASP A 161 -8.45 31.68 18.85
C ASP A 161 -9.19 31.39 20.17
N GLU A 162 -8.76 32.10 21.21
CA GLU A 162 -9.52 32.24 22.46
C GLU A 162 -10.85 32.99 22.23
N THR A 163 -11.28 33.11 20.98
CA THR A 163 -12.63 33.51 20.68
C THR A 163 -13.54 32.31 20.93
N PRO A 164 -14.29 32.29 22.03
CA PRO A 164 -15.25 31.21 22.26
C PRO A 164 -16.18 31.13 21.05
N PRO A 165 -16.68 29.93 20.69
CA PRO A 165 -17.58 29.81 19.56
C PRO A 165 -18.68 30.84 19.69
N VAL A 166 -18.87 31.65 18.64
CA VAL A 166 -19.86 32.73 18.64
C VAL A 166 -21.23 32.08 18.74
N THR A 167 -21.70 31.89 19.99
CA THR A 167 -23.05 31.43 20.26
C THR A 167 -24.00 32.62 20.10
N ARG A 168 -25.26 32.35 19.81
CA ARG A 168 -26.29 33.37 19.71
C ARG A 168 -26.31 34.29 20.98
N GLU A 169 -26.06 33.71 22.13
CA GLU A 169 -26.02 34.41 23.41
C GLU A 169 -24.82 35.34 23.53
N SER A 170 -23.60 34.87 23.09
CA SER A 170 -22.41 35.72 23.09
C SER A 170 -22.52 36.87 22.08
N MET A 171 -23.22 36.62 20.95
CA MET A 171 -23.48 37.65 19.95
C MET A 171 -24.44 38.74 20.50
N VAL A 172 -25.48 38.35 21.19
CA VAL A 172 -26.43 39.29 21.86
C VAL A 172 -25.72 40.10 22.94
N GLU A 173 -24.82 39.47 23.67
CA GLU A 173 -24.05 40.16 24.71
C GLU A 173 -23.03 41.16 24.14
N MET A 174 -22.36 40.83 23.03
CA MET A 174 -21.51 41.77 22.29
C MET A 174 -22.29 42.93 21.72
N MET A 175 -23.49 42.69 21.17
CA MET A 175 -24.39 43.76 20.70
C MET A 175 -24.81 44.71 21.83
N ARG A 176 -25.03 44.17 23.04
CA ARG A 176 -25.40 44.95 24.22
C ARG A 176 -24.26 45.81 24.74
N LYS A 177 -23.01 45.35 24.64
CA LYS A 177 -21.80 46.06 25.14
C LYS A 177 -21.21 47.06 24.14
N SER A 178 -21.56 46.99 22.86
CA SER A 178 -21.01 47.86 21.81
C SER A 178 -22.09 48.43 20.90
N PRO A 179 -22.59 49.63 21.19
CA PRO A 179 -23.58 50.29 20.35
C PRO A 179 -23.11 50.53 18.91
N SER A 180 -21.80 50.70 18.71
CA SER A 180 -21.19 50.80 17.36
C SER A 180 -21.33 49.53 16.53
N TYR A 181 -21.32 48.35 17.17
CA TYR A 181 -21.50 47.05 16.50
C TYR A 181 -22.96 46.88 16.05
N LEU A 182 -23.92 47.34 16.84
CA LEU A 182 -25.35 47.37 16.44
C LEU A 182 -25.55 48.17 15.17
N ALA A 183 -24.97 49.37 15.10
CA ALA A 183 -25.08 50.23 13.93
C ALA A 183 -24.45 49.58 12.66
N GLN A 184 -23.35 48.86 12.80
CA GLN A 184 -22.73 48.13 11.69
C GLN A 184 -23.61 46.99 11.20
N VAL A 185 -24.20 46.20 12.12
CA VAL A 185 -25.10 45.09 11.75
C VAL A 185 -26.37 45.63 11.09
N GLU A 186 -26.95 46.72 11.58
CA GLU A 186 -28.10 47.35 10.95
C GLU A 186 -27.79 47.89 9.55
N ALA A 187 -26.60 48.45 9.34
CA ALA A 187 -26.14 48.88 8.03
C ALA A 187 -26.00 47.73 7.06
N MET A 188 -25.38 46.63 7.48
CA MET A 188 -25.23 45.38 6.66
C MET A 188 -26.59 44.78 6.32
N VAL A 189 -27.54 44.72 7.23
CA VAL A 189 -28.89 44.23 7.01
C VAL A 189 -29.67 45.15 6.06
N ALA A 190 -29.48 46.45 6.14
CA ALA A 190 -30.08 47.42 5.23
C ALA A 190 -29.53 47.25 3.80
N GLU A 191 -28.23 47.02 3.66
CA GLU A 191 -27.56 46.81 2.38
C GLU A 191 -28.02 45.46 1.76
N ALA A 192 -28.17 44.41 2.55
CA ALA A 192 -28.66 43.10 2.08
C ALA A 192 -30.14 43.12 1.63
N LYS A 193 -30.94 44.10 2.05
CA LYS A 193 -32.33 44.26 1.68
C LYS A 193 -32.54 45.07 0.41
N GLN A 194 -31.47 45.68 -0.16
CA GLN A 194 -31.60 46.42 -1.43
C GLN A 194 -31.66 45.41 -2.56
N PRO A 195 -32.69 45.47 -3.43
CA PRO A 195 -32.77 44.62 -4.61
C PRO A 195 -31.62 44.92 -5.55
N ALA A 196 -30.92 43.87 -6.01
CA ALA A 196 -29.88 43.99 -7.01
C ALA A 196 -30.45 44.74 -8.26
N LYS A 197 -29.79 45.82 -8.63
CA LYS A 197 -30.09 46.57 -9.85
C LYS A 197 -29.64 45.83 -11.09
#